data_fc4604fb454608b0a1129177e4923443
#
_entry.id   fc4604fb454608b0a1129177e4923443
#
_cell.length_a   1.000
_cell.length_b   1.000
_cell.length_c   1.000
_cell.angle_alpha   90.00
_cell.angle_beta   90.00
_cell.angle_gamma   90.00
#
_symmetry.space_group_name_H-M   'P 1'
#
loop_
_entity.id
_entity.type
_entity.pdbx_description
1 polymer ?
#
loop_
_entity_poly.entity_id
_entity_poly.type
_entity_poly.pdbx_seq_one_letter_code
_entity_poly.pdbx_strand_id
1 'polypeptide(L)'
;YASSDDKVATVDENGMVTIVGTGTATLTVFLAESANYTADQKEVTITVRKLGRSLVIDRLSYKVTYGDPAFKITAKAKDTESAIQFASDNKEVATVSEDGTVTIGNAGTAKITVSMDESQNYLAVSREVIITVAPKNITVTADNKNKIAGKADPVLTYTAKGLVGEDTLSGITVRRKAGEKVGIYPITVSQASGSNPNYRITFRKGIFTIEQADQSKLSGKDVYRLKLPVFFAKGKAKKNSIVVSWRKYPGAAGYDVFWCYCNGSINYKKAGTVKNGKLSMTHKNLKSNREYKYFVAAYKMVKGRKIYIAKSNEVHVAMKKARTTNAFSIKVNRTTVILKPGKTFRLKCQLTSENRKKKLLSHPSSYRYYTTDSKIATVSQNGVIRAKAKGSCSINILASNGVYKRVTVKVK
;
A
#
# COMPACT_ATOMS: atom_id res chain seq x y z
N TYR A 1 -24.22 -3.26 92.45
CA TYR A 1 -23.53 -2.87 91.23
C TYR A 1 -24.50 -2.13 90.29
N ALA A 2 -24.01 -1.12 89.58
CA ALA A 2 -24.76 -0.43 88.57
C ALA A 2 -23.82 0.02 87.46
N SER A 3 -24.31 0.05 86.25
CA SER A 3 -23.62 0.63 85.10
C SER A 3 -24.21 2.00 84.72
N SER A 4 -23.37 2.94 84.35
CA SER A 4 -23.82 4.28 83.81
C SER A 4 -24.33 4.14 82.41
N ASP A 5 -23.94 3.10 81.64
CA ASP A 5 -24.38 2.85 80.25
C ASP A 5 -24.38 1.34 79.92
N ASP A 6 -25.57 0.72 80.05
CA ASP A 6 -25.78 -0.70 79.74
C ASP A 6 -25.60 -1.04 78.26
N LYS A 7 -25.54 -0.06 77.35
CA LYS A 7 -25.21 -0.31 75.97
C LYS A 7 -23.72 -0.53 75.74
N VAL A 8 -22.86 -0.07 76.68
CA VAL A 8 -21.43 -0.27 76.70
C VAL A 8 -21.02 -1.47 77.48
N ALA A 9 -21.45 -1.57 78.73
CA ALA A 9 -21.17 -2.68 79.64
C ALA A 9 -22.29 -2.87 80.66
N THR A 10 -22.70 -4.09 80.93
CA THR A 10 -23.59 -4.46 82.03
C THR A 10 -22.80 -5.11 83.16
N VAL A 11 -23.32 -5.08 84.41
CA VAL A 11 -22.77 -5.76 85.54
C VAL A 11 -23.88 -6.47 86.26
N ASP A 12 -23.69 -7.77 86.61
CA ASP A 12 -24.66 -8.56 87.36
C ASP A 12 -24.46 -8.48 88.91
N GLU A 13 -25.33 -9.15 89.64
CA GLU A 13 -25.31 -9.18 91.12
C GLU A 13 -24.03 -9.75 91.69
N ASN A 14 -23.30 -10.59 90.93
CA ASN A 14 -22.04 -11.19 91.33
C ASN A 14 -20.81 -10.31 90.92
N GLY A 15 -21.02 -9.17 90.29
CA GLY A 15 -19.95 -8.26 89.79
C GLY A 15 -19.35 -8.73 88.46
N MET A 16 -20.01 -9.70 87.76
CA MET A 16 -19.58 -10.13 86.43
C MET A 16 -19.93 -9.03 85.42
N VAL A 17 -18.90 -8.52 84.69
CA VAL A 17 -19.05 -7.47 83.69
C VAL A 17 -19.19 -8.14 82.30
N THR A 18 -20.27 -7.79 81.58
CA THR A 18 -20.49 -8.20 80.20
C THR A 18 -20.34 -6.97 79.33
N ILE A 19 -19.41 -7.05 78.29
CA ILE A 19 -19.22 -6.03 77.28
C ILE A 19 -20.32 -6.14 76.22
N VAL A 20 -21.06 -5.05 76.00
CA VAL A 20 -22.23 -5.02 75.12
C VAL A 20 -21.89 -4.27 73.86
N GLY A 21 -21.22 -3.09 73.94
CA GLY A 21 -20.87 -2.23 72.80
C GLY A 21 -19.68 -1.34 73.10
N THR A 22 -19.27 -0.52 72.14
CA THR A 22 -18.16 0.44 72.28
C THR A 22 -18.62 1.74 72.97
N GLY A 23 -17.71 2.31 73.73
CA GLY A 23 -17.99 3.55 74.51
C GLY A 23 -17.28 3.52 75.83
N THR A 24 -17.74 4.36 76.76
CA THR A 24 -17.23 4.40 78.13
C THR A 24 -18.41 4.28 79.08
N ALA A 25 -18.34 3.34 80.02
CA ALA A 25 -19.30 3.19 81.11
C ALA A 25 -18.58 3.24 82.42
N THR A 26 -19.18 3.85 83.45
CA THR A 26 -18.71 3.81 84.80
C THR A 26 -19.55 2.78 85.57
N LEU A 27 -18.86 1.77 86.10
CA LEU A 27 -19.47 0.79 86.97
C LEU A 27 -19.30 1.27 88.40
N THR A 28 -20.38 1.38 89.11
CA THR A 28 -20.41 1.76 90.56
C THR A 28 -20.71 0.54 91.41
N VAL A 29 -19.86 0.30 92.38
CA VAL A 29 -20.02 -0.70 93.42
C VAL A 29 -20.46 0.01 94.64
N PHE A 30 -21.64 -0.35 95.14
CA PHE A 30 -22.23 0.23 96.37
C PHE A 30 -22.11 -0.72 97.51
N LEU A 31 -21.73 -0.17 98.65
CA LEU A 31 -21.88 -0.82 99.96
C LEU A 31 -22.90 0.02 100.74
N ALA A 32 -24.01 -0.65 101.10
CA ALA A 32 -25.07 -0.01 101.88
C ALA A 32 -24.62 0.26 103.30
N GLU A 33 -25.17 1.34 103.90
CA GLU A 33 -24.97 1.65 105.28
C GLU A 33 -25.51 0.46 106.17
N SER A 34 -24.80 0.16 107.23
CA SER A 34 -25.18 -0.77 108.26
C SER A 34 -25.03 -0.19 109.60
N ALA A 35 -25.47 -0.93 110.69
CA ALA A 35 -25.44 -0.43 112.11
C ALA A 35 -24.05 0.10 112.57
N ASN A 36 -22.96 -0.46 111.95
CA ASN A 36 -21.58 -0.17 112.40
C ASN A 36 -20.68 0.48 111.26
N TYR A 37 -21.21 0.68 110.10
CA TYR A 37 -20.42 1.16 108.98
C TYR A 37 -21.26 2.15 108.08
N THR A 38 -20.67 3.25 107.70
CA THR A 38 -21.27 4.20 106.76
C THR A 38 -21.26 3.64 105.32
N ALA A 39 -22.23 4.05 104.45
CA ALA A 39 -22.24 3.67 103.06
C ALA A 39 -20.95 4.12 102.34
N ASP A 40 -20.47 3.35 101.48
CA ASP A 40 -19.31 3.65 100.62
C ASP A 40 -19.59 3.25 99.15
N GLN A 41 -18.97 3.88 98.26
CA GLN A 41 -19.01 3.49 96.85
C GLN A 41 -17.64 3.64 96.16
N LYS A 42 -17.44 2.78 95.18
CA LYS A 42 -16.25 2.83 94.31
C LYS A 42 -16.68 2.76 92.89
N GLU A 43 -15.99 3.52 92.01
CA GLU A 43 -16.24 3.58 90.58
C GLU A 43 -15.10 2.96 89.83
N VAL A 44 -15.44 2.23 88.73
CA VAL A 44 -14.50 1.63 87.78
C VAL A 44 -14.93 2.03 86.40
N THR A 45 -14.06 2.72 85.68
CA THR A 45 -14.32 3.11 84.33
C THR A 45 -13.92 1.99 83.35
N ILE A 46 -14.87 1.58 82.51
CA ILE A 46 -14.68 0.59 81.43
C ILE A 46 -14.69 1.37 80.10
N THR A 47 -13.59 1.32 79.37
CA THR A 47 -13.53 1.86 78.03
C THR A 47 -13.43 0.76 77.01
N VAL A 48 -14.45 0.61 76.18
CA VAL A 48 -14.51 -0.39 75.10
C VAL A 48 -14.20 0.31 73.79
N ARG A 49 -13.08 -0.06 73.18
CA ARG A 49 -12.61 0.53 71.92
C ARG A 49 -13.18 -0.19 70.69
N LYS A 50 -13.37 0.57 69.59
CA LYS A 50 -13.77 -0.03 68.29
C LYS A 50 -12.71 -0.96 67.77
N LEU A 51 -13.15 -2.06 67.21
CA LEU A 51 -12.30 -3.07 66.54
C LEU A 51 -11.88 -2.61 65.15
N GLY A 52 -10.66 -2.98 64.76
CA GLY A 52 -10.24 -2.86 63.36
C GLY A 52 -10.97 -3.84 62.46
N ARG A 53 -11.39 -3.43 61.27
CA ARG A 53 -12.05 -4.30 60.29
C ARG A 53 -11.08 -5.05 59.43
N SER A 54 -11.46 -6.26 59.04
CA SER A 54 -10.78 -7.05 58.01
C SER A 54 -11.59 -7.01 56.72
N LEU A 55 -11.14 -6.18 55.76
CA LEU A 55 -11.68 -6.14 54.40
C LEU A 55 -10.76 -6.95 53.50
N VAL A 56 -11.25 -8.05 52.93
CA VAL A 56 -10.51 -8.95 52.03
C VAL A 56 -11.01 -8.73 50.61
N ILE A 57 -10.08 -8.43 49.66
CA ILE A 57 -10.35 -8.24 48.24
C ILE A 57 -9.61 -9.34 47.48
N ASP A 58 -10.26 -9.93 46.48
CA ASP A 58 -9.73 -11.04 45.69
C ASP A 58 -8.44 -10.67 44.93
N ARG A 59 -8.38 -9.45 44.38
CA ARG A 59 -7.20 -8.92 43.70
C ARG A 59 -7.08 -7.41 43.90
N LEU A 60 -5.85 -6.92 44.07
CA LEU A 60 -5.55 -5.49 44.21
C LEU A 60 -5.16 -4.83 42.86
N SER A 61 -5.11 -5.59 41.79
CA SER A 61 -4.86 -5.04 40.44
C SER A 61 -5.46 -5.90 39.34
N TYR A 62 -5.98 -5.24 38.31
CA TYR A 62 -6.50 -5.83 37.09
C TYR A 62 -5.84 -5.17 35.87
N LYS A 63 -5.42 -6.00 34.91
CA LYS A 63 -4.91 -5.56 33.62
C LYS A 63 -5.87 -6.06 32.54
N VAL A 64 -6.53 -5.15 31.87
CA VAL A 64 -7.53 -5.41 30.83
C VAL A 64 -7.23 -4.59 29.60
N THR A 65 -7.91 -4.86 28.49
CA THR A 65 -7.76 -4.16 27.23
C THR A 65 -9.04 -3.38 26.91
N TYR A 66 -8.94 -2.23 26.30
CA TYR A 66 -10.08 -1.49 25.79
C TYR A 66 -11.02 -2.38 24.97
N GLY A 67 -12.30 -2.39 25.34
CA GLY A 67 -13.33 -3.23 24.76
C GLY A 67 -13.44 -4.65 25.31
N ASP A 68 -12.68 -4.99 26.39
CA ASP A 68 -12.93 -6.22 27.14
C ASP A 68 -14.28 -6.12 27.88
N PRO A 69 -14.94 -7.24 28.18
CA PRO A 69 -16.20 -7.25 28.90
C PRO A 69 -16.04 -6.77 30.35
N ALA A 70 -17.14 -6.32 30.97
CA ALA A 70 -17.19 -6.01 32.41
C ALA A 70 -16.80 -7.21 33.26
N PHE A 71 -16.19 -6.93 34.40
CA PHE A 71 -15.79 -7.96 35.39
C PHE A 71 -16.11 -7.50 36.80
N LYS A 72 -16.00 -8.39 37.79
CA LYS A 72 -16.38 -8.09 39.16
C LYS A 72 -15.17 -8.10 40.10
N ILE A 73 -15.06 -7.06 40.95
CA ILE A 73 -14.20 -7.05 42.14
C ILE A 73 -14.95 -7.71 43.25
N THR A 74 -14.41 -8.79 43.80
CA THR A 74 -15.00 -9.48 44.94
C THR A 74 -14.35 -8.99 46.24
N ALA A 75 -15.15 -8.38 47.11
CA ALA A 75 -14.74 -7.96 48.42
C ALA A 75 -15.59 -8.66 49.50
N LYS A 76 -14.97 -9.04 50.63
CA LYS A 76 -15.63 -9.69 51.77
C LYS A 76 -15.15 -9.04 53.06
N ALA A 77 -16.07 -8.90 54.00
CA ALA A 77 -15.80 -8.51 55.37
C ALA A 77 -16.41 -9.55 56.32
N LYS A 78 -15.86 -9.64 57.52
CA LYS A 78 -16.41 -10.56 58.58
C LYS A 78 -17.64 -9.98 59.25
N ASP A 79 -17.74 -8.67 59.36
CA ASP A 79 -18.88 -7.98 59.94
C ASP A 79 -19.81 -7.43 58.86
N THR A 80 -21.04 -7.15 59.23
CA THR A 80 -22.10 -6.62 58.34
C THR A 80 -22.71 -5.33 58.86
N GLU A 81 -22.06 -4.64 59.82
CA GLU A 81 -22.57 -3.40 60.40
C GLU A 81 -22.56 -2.21 59.43
N SER A 82 -21.71 -2.29 58.38
CA SER A 82 -21.70 -1.32 57.27
C SER A 82 -21.60 -2.06 55.96
N ALA A 83 -22.18 -1.47 54.92
CA ALA A 83 -22.09 -2.02 53.58
C ALA A 83 -20.69 -1.76 52.98
N ILE A 84 -20.23 -2.68 52.12
CA ILE A 84 -19.04 -2.48 51.28
C ILE A 84 -19.43 -1.50 50.18
N GLN A 85 -18.64 -0.44 50.03
CA GLN A 85 -18.81 0.61 49.04
C GLN A 85 -17.67 0.57 48.01
N PHE A 86 -17.97 0.93 46.77
CA PHE A 86 -17.00 1.01 45.68
C PHE A 86 -17.04 2.41 45.04
N ALA A 87 -15.89 3.03 44.82
CA ALA A 87 -15.79 4.33 44.14
C ALA A 87 -14.59 4.38 43.18
N SER A 88 -14.80 4.90 41.98
CA SER A 88 -13.72 5.11 41.00
C SER A 88 -13.24 6.55 41.05
N ASP A 89 -11.93 6.75 41.05
CA ASP A 89 -11.28 8.07 40.91
C ASP A 89 -11.27 8.58 39.46
N ASN A 90 -11.44 7.67 38.49
CA ASN A 90 -11.44 8.01 37.06
C ASN A 90 -12.53 7.20 36.30
N LYS A 91 -13.73 7.76 36.30
CA LYS A 91 -14.90 7.14 35.66
C LYS A 91 -14.82 7.05 34.13
N GLU A 92 -13.93 7.84 33.47
CA GLU A 92 -13.71 7.72 32.03
C GLU A 92 -12.94 6.46 31.66
N VAL A 93 -12.08 5.99 32.56
CA VAL A 93 -11.29 4.74 32.37
C VAL A 93 -12.04 3.51 32.86
N ALA A 94 -12.64 3.62 34.05
CA ALA A 94 -13.44 2.50 34.61
C ALA A 94 -14.50 3.04 35.55
N THR A 95 -15.74 2.58 35.40
CA THR A 95 -16.82 2.77 36.39
C THR A 95 -16.98 1.49 37.20
N VAL A 96 -17.52 1.64 38.41
CA VAL A 96 -17.86 0.52 39.28
C VAL A 96 -19.26 0.70 39.85
N SER A 97 -20.06 -0.35 39.87
CA SER A 97 -21.39 -0.38 40.50
C SER A 97 -21.32 -0.82 41.97
N GLU A 98 -22.42 -0.64 42.68
CA GLU A 98 -22.53 -0.98 44.11
C GLU A 98 -22.24 -2.46 44.42
N ASP A 99 -22.48 -3.35 43.46
CA ASP A 99 -22.19 -4.79 43.61
C ASP A 99 -20.73 -5.14 43.25
N GLY A 100 -19.88 -4.16 42.93
CA GLY A 100 -18.49 -4.34 42.58
C GLY A 100 -18.23 -4.70 41.10
N THR A 101 -19.24 -4.59 40.19
CA THR A 101 -19.07 -4.81 38.76
C THR A 101 -18.37 -3.59 38.13
N VAL A 102 -17.20 -3.83 37.51
CA VAL A 102 -16.40 -2.84 36.85
C VAL A 102 -16.72 -2.84 35.34
N THR A 103 -17.11 -1.70 34.80
CA THR A 103 -17.30 -1.48 33.37
C THR A 103 -16.12 -0.67 32.82
N ILE A 104 -15.50 -1.18 31.73
CA ILE A 104 -14.32 -0.57 31.10
C ILE A 104 -14.74 0.55 30.18
N GLY A 105 -14.15 1.73 30.38
CA GLY A 105 -14.24 2.92 29.52
C GLY A 105 -13.01 3.05 28.61
N ASN A 106 -12.31 4.19 28.70
CA ASN A 106 -11.14 4.50 27.90
C ASN A 106 -9.87 3.77 28.37
N ALA A 107 -8.85 3.69 27.50
CA ALA A 107 -7.52 3.25 27.89
C ALA A 107 -6.90 4.23 28.90
N GLY A 108 -6.25 3.69 29.93
CA GLY A 108 -5.68 4.49 31.01
C GLY A 108 -5.59 3.70 32.33
N THR A 109 -5.55 4.44 33.44
CA THR A 109 -5.52 3.84 34.79
C THR A 109 -6.59 4.49 35.65
N ALA A 110 -7.31 3.69 36.40
CA ALA A 110 -8.25 4.11 37.43
C ALA A 110 -7.95 3.36 38.74
N LYS A 111 -8.21 4.01 39.88
CA LYS A 111 -8.18 3.38 41.18
C LYS A 111 -9.62 3.23 41.69
N ILE A 112 -9.98 2.02 42.05
CA ILE A 112 -11.24 1.72 42.73
C ILE A 112 -10.96 1.66 44.21
N THR A 113 -11.52 2.58 44.97
CA THR A 113 -11.53 2.54 46.44
C THR A 113 -12.66 1.62 46.88
N VAL A 114 -12.31 0.58 47.62
CA VAL A 114 -13.26 -0.32 48.28
C VAL A 114 -13.23 0.01 49.75
N SER A 115 -14.36 0.42 50.35
CA SER A 115 -14.41 0.93 51.71
C SER A 115 -15.63 0.40 52.50
N MET A 116 -15.52 0.46 53.80
CA MET A 116 -16.62 0.36 54.75
C MET A 116 -16.51 1.51 55.74
N ASP A 117 -17.60 2.20 55.97
CA ASP A 117 -17.67 3.33 56.91
C ASP A 117 -17.56 2.83 58.35
N GLU A 118 -17.16 3.68 59.24
CA GLU A 118 -17.18 3.46 60.64
C GLU A 118 -18.59 3.10 61.12
N SER A 119 -18.69 2.17 62.03
CA SER A 119 -19.94 1.73 62.68
C SER A 119 -19.84 1.87 64.19
N GLN A 120 -20.83 1.36 64.91
CA GLN A 120 -20.84 1.42 66.37
C GLN A 120 -19.62 0.72 66.96
N ASN A 121 -19.31 -0.50 66.48
CA ASN A 121 -18.29 -1.34 67.08
C ASN A 121 -16.99 -1.48 66.25
N TYR A 122 -16.94 -0.89 65.02
CA TYR A 122 -15.80 -1.05 64.14
C TYR A 122 -15.31 0.26 63.53
N LEU A 123 -13.99 0.36 63.35
CA LEU A 123 -13.35 1.46 62.65
C LEU A 123 -13.63 1.36 61.16
N ALA A 124 -13.59 2.51 60.45
CA ALA A 124 -13.60 2.52 58.99
C ALA A 124 -12.39 1.78 58.40
N VAL A 125 -12.55 1.23 57.24
CA VAL A 125 -11.47 0.59 56.46
C VAL A 125 -11.61 0.91 55.00
N SER A 126 -10.49 1.13 54.31
CA SER A 126 -10.43 1.27 52.84
C SER A 126 -9.24 0.54 52.25
N ARG A 127 -9.38 0.10 50.98
CA ARG A 127 -8.32 -0.49 50.19
C ARG A 127 -8.47 -0.03 48.72
N GLU A 128 -7.35 0.14 48.03
CA GLU A 128 -7.30 0.52 46.62
C GLU A 128 -7.11 -0.70 45.72
N VAL A 129 -7.84 -0.75 44.64
CA VAL A 129 -7.68 -1.71 43.53
C VAL A 129 -7.33 -0.95 42.28
N ILE A 130 -6.20 -1.26 41.63
CA ILE A 130 -5.71 -0.57 40.43
C ILE A 130 -6.25 -1.26 39.20
N ILE A 131 -6.95 -0.54 38.35
CA ILE A 131 -7.42 -0.99 37.03
C ILE A 131 -6.54 -0.33 35.96
N THR A 132 -5.83 -1.14 35.19
CA THR A 132 -5.05 -0.68 34.03
C THR A 132 -5.72 -1.17 32.76
N VAL A 133 -6.23 -0.23 31.95
CA VAL A 133 -6.85 -0.50 30.65
C VAL A 133 -5.83 -0.20 29.55
N ALA A 134 -5.31 -1.26 28.92
CA ALA A 134 -4.37 -1.12 27.80
C ALA A 134 -5.11 -0.75 26.50
N PRO A 135 -4.50 0.05 25.62
CA PRO A 135 -5.05 0.31 24.28
C PRO A 135 -5.16 -0.99 23.47
N LYS A 136 -6.26 -1.15 22.73
CA LYS A 136 -6.49 -2.30 21.86
C LYS A 136 -5.63 -2.26 20.61
N ASN A 137 -4.98 -3.37 20.27
CA ASN A 137 -4.21 -3.51 19.05
C ASN A 137 -5.15 -3.65 17.82
N ILE A 138 -4.99 -2.77 16.84
CA ILE A 138 -5.75 -2.82 15.59
C ILE A 138 -4.83 -2.67 14.38
N THR A 139 -5.35 -3.01 13.20
CA THR A 139 -4.63 -2.81 11.94
C THR A 139 -5.43 -1.90 11.01
N VAL A 140 -4.78 -0.85 10.51
CA VAL A 140 -5.31 0.06 9.49
C VAL A 140 -4.51 -0.14 8.21
N THR A 141 -5.20 -0.55 7.14
CA THR A 141 -4.60 -0.85 5.84
C THR A 141 -5.09 0.16 4.80
N ALA A 142 -4.17 0.82 4.10
CA ALA A 142 -4.53 1.64 2.94
C ALA A 142 -5.08 0.73 1.82
N ASP A 143 -6.22 1.09 1.24
CA ASP A 143 -6.86 0.30 0.19
C ASP A 143 -6.10 0.43 -1.13
N ASN A 144 -6.05 -0.66 -1.90
CA ASN A 144 -5.48 -0.64 -3.23
C ASN A 144 -6.37 0.15 -4.18
N LYS A 145 -5.77 1.02 -5.00
CA LYS A 145 -6.46 1.82 -6.01
C LYS A 145 -5.73 1.73 -7.35
N ASN A 146 -6.43 2.03 -8.42
CA ASN A 146 -5.84 2.10 -9.74
C ASN A 146 -6.47 3.21 -10.57
N LYS A 147 -5.71 3.72 -11.54
CA LYS A 147 -6.19 4.64 -12.58
C LYS A 147 -5.56 4.32 -13.93
N ILE A 148 -6.15 4.86 -14.99
CA ILE A 148 -5.53 4.94 -16.31
C ILE A 148 -4.63 6.18 -16.36
N ALA A 149 -3.44 6.07 -16.96
CA ALA A 149 -2.53 7.19 -17.15
C ALA A 149 -3.25 8.39 -17.82
N GLY A 150 -3.06 9.60 -17.27
CA GLY A 150 -3.72 10.84 -17.69
C GLY A 150 -5.15 11.05 -17.15
N LYS A 151 -5.68 10.16 -16.32
CA LYS A 151 -6.93 10.38 -15.58
C LYS A 151 -6.64 10.88 -14.17
N ALA A 152 -7.63 11.54 -13.55
CA ALA A 152 -7.55 11.96 -12.14
C ALA A 152 -7.40 10.76 -11.20
N ASP A 153 -6.82 11.00 -10.02
CA ASP A 153 -6.74 10.00 -8.97
C ASP A 153 -8.13 9.73 -8.39
N PRO A 154 -8.49 8.48 -8.13
CA PRO A 154 -9.65 8.15 -7.31
C PRO A 154 -9.39 8.57 -5.85
N VAL A 155 -10.46 8.73 -5.08
CA VAL A 155 -10.38 8.96 -3.63
C VAL A 155 -9.64 7.79 -2.98
N LEU A 156 -8.62 8.12 -2.19
CA LEU A 156 -7.86 7.13 -1.42
C LEU A 156 -8.62 6.83 -0.13
N THR A 157 -8.75 5.55 0.20
CA THR A 157 -9.48 5.04 1.36
C THR A 157 -8.62 4.07 2.16
N TYR A 158 -9.09 3.71 3.35
CA TYR A 158 -8.47 2.71 4.20
C TYR A 158 -9.53 1.78 4.80
N THR A 159 -9.09 0.64 5.26
CA THR A 159 -9.88 -0.33 6.01
C THR A 159 -9.24 -0.54 7.39
N ALA A 160 -10.03 -0.39 8.46
CA ALA A 160 -9.63 -0.69 9.83
C ALA A 160 -10.21 -2.05 10.26
N LYS A 161 -9.39 -2.86 10.94
CA LYS A 161 -9.82 -4.15 11.52
C LYS A 161 -9.52 -4.19 13.01
N GLY A 162 -10.51 -4.62 13.80
CA GLY A 162 -10.39 -4.82 15.24
C GLY A 162 -10.93 -3.66 16.09
N LEU A 163 -11.65 -2.72 15.53
CA LEU A 163 -12.36 -1.67 16.26
C LEU A 163 -13.38 -2.30 17.24
N VAL A 164 -13.68 -1.58 18.31
CA VAL A 164 -14.68 -1.94 19.31
C VAL A 164 -16.01 -1.36 18.90
N GLY A 165 -17.05 -2.19 18.84
CA GLY A 165 -18.39 -1.76 18.50
C GLY A 165 -18.45 -0.92 17.21
N GLU A 166 -18.99 0.29 17.30
CA GLU A 166 -19.14 1.23 16.19
C GLU A 166 -18.07 2.34 16.19
N ASP A 167 -16.95 2.13 16.88
CA ASP A 167 -15.88 3.12 16.95
C ASP A 167 -15.38 3.53 15.57
N THR A 168 -15.08 4.79 15.43
CA THR A 168 -14.46 5.37 14.24
C THR A 168 -13.10 5.99 14.58
N LEU A 169 -12.18 5.99 13.60
CA LEU A 169 -10.87 6.59 13.79
C LEU A 169 -10.87 8.04 13.31
N SER A 170 -10.30 8.93 14.11
CA SER A 170 -10.07 10.34 13.78
C SER A 170 -8.64 10.59 13.36
N GLY A 171 -8.39 11.69 12.63
CA GLY A 171 -7.04 12.14 12.26
C GLY A 171 -6.27 11.20 11.32
N ILE A 172 -6.94 10.26 10.63
CA ILE A 172 -6.32 9.36 9.67
C ILE A 172 -6.09 10.09 8.34
N THR A 173 -4.87 9.97 7.82
CA THR A 173 -4.47 10.53 6.53
C THR A 173 -3.99 9.42 5.61
N VAL A 174 -4.52 9.38 4.37
CA VAL A 174 -4.11 8.44 3.32
C VAL A 174 -3.48 9.22 2.17
N ARG A 175 -2.26 8.85 1.77
CA ARG A 175 -1.54 9.52 0.68
C ARG A 175 -0.83 8.48 -0.19
N ARG A 176 -0.72 8.74 -1.50
CA ARG A 176 0.13 7.96 -2.38
C ARG A 176 1.46 8.66 -2.68
N LYS A 177 2.47 7.91 -3.03
CA LYS A 177 3.71 8.47 -3.60
C LYS A 177 3.37 9.21 -4.90
N ALA A 178 3.92 10.41 -5.07
CA ALA A 178 3.76 11.22 -6.28
C ALA A 178 4.34 10.52 -7.52
N GLY A 179 3.71 10.76 -8.67
CA GLY A 179 4.12 10.24 -9.97
C GLY A 179 2.91 9.95 -10.87
N GLU A 180 3.09 10.16 -12.21
CA GLU A 180 2.05 10.00 -13.22
C GLU A 180 2.43 8.98 -14.32
N LYS A 181 3.61 8.38 -14.22
CA LYS A 181 4.05 7.35 -15.17
C LYS A 181 3.33 6.04 -14.88
N VAL A 182 3.11 5.24 -15.93
CA VAL A 182 2.63 3.85 -15.78
C VAL A 182 3.55 3.09 -14.84
N GLY A 183 2.98 2.45 -13.82
CA GLY A 183 3.74 1.78 -12.78
C GLY A 183 2.97 1.56 -11.48
N ILE A 184 3.68 1.15 -10.46
CA ILE A 184 3.17 0.85 -9.13
C ILE A 184 3.74 1.87 -8.15
N TYR A 185 2.88 2.44 -7.31
CA TYR A 185 3.20 3.44 -6.31
C TYR A 185 2.66 2.99 -4.94
N PRO A 186 3.40 3.13 -3.84
CA PRO A 186 2.85 2.82 -2.52
C PRO A 186 1.79 3.86 -2.11
N ILE A 187 0.73 3.36 -1.45
CA ILE A 187 -0.20 4.18 -0.68
C ILE A 187 0.18 4.02 0.78
N THR A 188 0.36 5.11 1.50
CA THR A 188 0.65 5.14 2.93
C THR A 188 -0.55 5.65 3.69
N VAL A 189 -0.72 5.14 4.90
CA VAL A 189 -1.72 5.61 5.86
C VAL A 189 -1.01 5.94 7.16
N SER A 190 -1.43 7.01 7.83
CA SER A 190 -0.89 7.50 9.10
C SER A 190 -2.00 8.18 9.90
N GLN A 191 -1.74 8.46 11.17
CA GLN A 191 -2.62 9.28 12.01
C GLN A 191 -1.89 10.51 12.52
N ALA A 192 -2.66 11.54 12.93
CA ALA A 192 -2.17 12.67 13.69
C ALA A 192 -1.73 12.20 15.08
N SER A 193 -0.72 12.87 15.66
CA SER A 193 -0.26 12.58 17.03
C SER A 193 -1.40 12.80 18.04
N GLY A 194 -1.52 11.90 19.03
CA GLY A 194 -2.55 11.97 20.07
C GLY A 194 -3.96 11.53 19.64
N SER A 195 -4.19 11.21 18.36
CA SER A 195 -5.47 10.66 17.91
C SER A 195 -5.64 9.21 18.33
N ASN A 196 -6.89 8.81 18.62
CA ASN A 196 -7.28 7.43 18.93
C ASN A 196 -6.51 6.78 20.10
N PRO A 197 -6.49 7.39 21.31
CA PRO A 197 -5.69 6.93 22.46
C PRO A 197 -6.09 5.50 22.92
N ASN A 198 -7.32 5.08 22.65
CA ASN A 198 -7.84 3.74 22.98
C ASN A 198 -7.28 2.63 22.07
N TYR A 199 -6.48 2.99 21.04
CA TYR A 199 -5.96 2.05 20.08
C TYR A 199 -4.45 2.16 19.90
N ARG A 200 -3.79 1.02 19.80
CA ARG A 200 -2.43 0.88 19.28
C ARG A 200 -2.52 0.44 17.83
N ILE A 201 -2.28 1.36 16.87
CA ILE A 201 -2.53 1.13 15.45
C ILE A 201 -1.28 0.64 14.73
N THR A 202 -1.41 -0.49 14.03
CA THR A 202 -0.43 -0.96 13.05
C THR A 202 -0.87 -0.54 11.66
N PHE A 203 -0.06 0.29 10.99
CA PHE A 203 -0.35 0.77 9.63
C PHE A 203 0.23 -0.16 8.57
N ARG A 204 -0.59 -0.52 7.57
CA ARG A 204 -0.18 -1.30 6.40
C ARG A 204 -0.37 -0.50 5.13
N LYS A 205 0.64 -0.57 4.24
CA LYS A 205 0.63 0.11 2.95
C LYS A 205 -0.32 -0.57 1.98
N GLY A 206 -0.96 0.22 1.11
CA GLY A 206 -1.66 -0.23 -0.08
C GLY A 206 -0.84 0.02 -1.34
N ILE A 207 -1.41 -0.36 -2.49
CA ILE A 207 -0.81 -0.25 -3.81
C ILE A 207 -1.70 0.62 -4.70
N PHE A 208 -1.09 1.64 -5.31
CA PHE A 208 -1.70 2.43 -6.37
C PHE A 208 -1.11 2.04 -7.72
N THR A 209 -1.92 1.57 -8.66
CA THR A 209 -1.47 1.15 -9.98
C THR A 209 -1.90 2.14 -11.05
N ILE A 210 -0.92 2.72 -11.78
CA ILE A 210 -1.20 3.52 -12.99
C ILE A 210 -1.05 2.61 -14.20
N GLU A 211 -2.15 2.36 -14.90
CA GLU A 211 -2.21 1.48 -16.06
C GLU A 211 -2.17 2.25 -17.37
N GLN A 212 -1.63 1.63 -18.41
CA GLN A 212 -1.61 2.21 -19.76
C GLN A 212 -3.03 2.38 -20.31
N ALA A 213 -3.30 3.53 -20.96
CA ALA A 213 -4.55 3.74 -21.68
C ALA A 213 -4.67 2.79 -22.88
N ASP A 214 -5.91 2.46 -23.27
CA ASP A 214 -6.17 1.73 -24.51
C ASP A 214 -5.73 2.59 -25.73
N GLN A 215 -4.90 2.01 -26.58
CA GLN A 215 -4.35 2.65 -27.77
C GLN A 215 -5.04 2.20 -29.05
N SER A 216 -6.13 1.43 -28.97
CA SER A 216 -6.87 0.94 -30.14
C SER A 216 -7.46 2.04 -31.01
N LYS A 217 -7.75 3.19 -30.40
CA LYS A 217 -8.34 4.37 -31.04
C LYS A 217 -7.33 5.42 -31.53
N LEU A 218 -6.02 5.21 -31.28
CA LEU A 218 -5.00 6.15 -31.76
C LEU A 218 -5.00 6.23 -33.28
N SER A 219 -4.87 7.44 -33.81
CA SER A 219 -4.65 7.66 -35.24
C SER A 219 -3.30 7.09 -35.67
N GLY A 220 -3.13 6.80 -36.96
CA GLY A 220 -1.84 6.35 -37.47
C GLY A 220 -0.72 7.34 -37.22
N LYS A 221 -1.00 8.66 -37.22
CA LYS A 221 -0.06 9.73 -36.88
C LYS A 221 0.40 9.63 -35.42
N ASP A 222 -0.54 9.36 -34.50
CA ASP A 222 -0.22 9.27 -33.09
C ASP A 222 0.58 8.00 -32.80
N VAL A 223 0.21 6.85 -33.38
CA VAL A 223 0.99 5.60 -33.28
C VAL A 223 2.40 5.80 -33.83
N TYR A 224 2.55 6.51 -34.96
CA TYR A 224 3.86 6.82 -35.53
C TYR A 224 4.74 7.65 -34.59
N ARG A 225 4.15 8.58 -33.84
CA ARG A 225 4.87 9.45 -32.87
C ARG A 225 5.26 8.74 -31.56
N LEU A 226 4.69 7.58 -31.25
CA LEU A 226 5.09 6.84 -30.05
C LEU A 226 6.59 6.52 -30.10
N LYS A 227 7.29 6.75 -28.99
CA LYS A 227 8.69 6.36 -28.81
C LYS A 227 8.75 4.87 -28.45
N LEU A 228 8.86 4.02 -29.46
CA LEU A 228 8.84 2.56 -29.32
C LEU A 228 10.12 1.93 -29.89
N PRO A 229 10.53 0.76 -29.40
CA PRO A 229 11.57 -0.04 -30.02
C PRO A 229 11.28 -0.33 -31.48
N VAL A 230 12.35 -0.42 -32.31
CA VAL A 230 12.23 -0.58 -33.75
C VAL A 230 12.55 -2.02 -34.17
N PHE A 231 11.67 -2.62 -34.98
CA PHE A 231 11.93 -3.87 -35.68
C PHE A 231 11.94 -3.66 -37.20
N PHE A 232 12.30 -4.69 -37.98
CA PHE A 232 12.48 -4.52 -39.42
C PHE A 232 11.28 -5.00 -40.23
N ALA A 233 10.85 -4.14 -41.16
CA ALA A 233 9.88 -4.43 -42.20
C ALA A 233 10.47 -4.13 -43.60
N LYS A 234 9.93 -4.78 -44.60
CA LYS A 234 10.22 -4.57 -46.00
C LYS A 234 8.95 -4.57 -46.85
N GLY A 235 8.98 -3.84 -47.96
CA GLY A 235 7.88 -3.76 -48.90
C GLY A 235 8.29 -4.22 -50.30
N LYS A 236 7.39 -4.91 -50.98
CA LYS A 236 7.56 -5.37 -52.35
C LYS A 236 6.34 -4.99 -53.19
N ALA A 237 6.54 -4.24 -54.24
CA ALA A 237 5.49 -3.85 -55.18
C ALA A 237 5.09 -5.06 -56.06
N LYS A 238 3.77 -5.24 -56.30
CA LYS A 238 3.16 -6.09 -57.31
C LYS A 238 2.39 -5.24 -58.32
N LYS A 239 1.58 -5.80 -59.21
CA LYS A 239 0.85 -5.08 -60.25
C LYS A 239 0.02 -3.90 -59.64
N ASN A 240 -0.92 -4.20 -58.74
CA ASN A 240 -1.80 -3.19 -58.12
C ASN A 240 -1.82 -3.31 -56.58
N SER A 241 -0.74 -3.83 -56.00
CA SER A 241 -0.66 -4.06 -54.57
C SER A 241 0.78 -3.99 -54.07
N ILE A 242 0.92 -3.79 -52.74
CA ILE A 242 2.21 -3.86 -52.06
C ILE A 242 2.09 -4.94 -50.96
N VAL A 243 3.06 -5.84 -50.92
CA VAL A 243 3.24 -6.77 -49.83
C VAL A 243 4.20 -6.16 -48.84
N VAL A 244 3.72 -5.92 -47.62
CA VAL A 244 4.55 -5.50 -46.49
C VAL A 244 4.79 -6.73 -45.64
N SER A 245 6.03 -7.04 -45.31
CA SER A 245 6.41 -8.18 -44.47
C SER A 245 7.41 -7.73 -43.40
N TRP A 246 7.43 -8.40 -42.28
CA TRP A 246 8.25 -8.02 -41.14
C TRP A 246 8.74 -9.23 -40.34
N ARG A 247 9.63 -9.00 -39.39
CA ARG A 247 10.07 -10.03 -38.43
C ARG A 247 9.15 -10.05 -37.22
N LYS A 248 8.95 -11.25 -36.66
CA LYS A 248 8.21 -11.41 -35.42
C LYS A 248 8.84 -10.57 -34.30
N TYR A 249 8.02 -9.81 -33.58
CA TYR A 249 8.45 -9.09 -32.40
C TYR A 249 8.02 -9.86 -31.15
N PRO A 250 8.92 -10.11 -30.16
CA PRO A 250 8.61 -10.86 -28.97
C PRO A 250 7.42 -10.23 -28.20
N GLY A 251 6.49 -11.06 -27.74
CA GLY A 251 5.32 -10.61 -26.96
C GLY A 251 4.21 -9.94 -27.78
N ALA A 252 4.32 -9.87 -29.12
CA ALA A 252 3.27 -9.32 -29.96
C ALA A 252 2.08 -10.29 -30.08
N ALA A 253 0.87 -9.81 -29.79
CA ALA A 253 -0.39 -10.49 -30.06
C ALA A 253 -0.88 -10.26 -31.48
N GLY A 254 -0.37 -9.21 -32.16
CA GLY A 254 -0.70 -8.86 -33.52
C GLY A 254 -0.01 -7.59 -33.98
N TYR A 255 -0.31 -7.20 -35.20
CA TYR A 255 0.31 -6.07 -35.88
C TYR A 255 -0.73 -5.24 -36.59
N ASP A 256 -0.67 -3.92 -36.43
CA ASP A 256 -1.40 -2.97 -37.26
C ASP A 256 -0.45 -2.41 -38.32
N VAL A 257 -0.89 -2.41 -39.58
CA VAL A 257 -0.14 -1.88 -40.71
C VAL A 257 -0.74 -0.53 -41.10
N PHE A 258 0.13 0.47 -41.15
CA PHE A 258 -0.26 1.84 -41.49
C PHE A 258 0.44 2.28 -42.79
N TRP A 259 -0.23 3.13 -43.54
CA TRP A 259 0.28 3.63 -44.83
C TRP A 259 -0.08 5.10 -45.08
N CYS A 260 0.69 5.78 -45.87
CA CYS A 260 0.33 7.04 -46.52
C CYS A 260 1.12 7.20 -47.85
N TYR A 261 0.84 8.26 -48.58
CA TYR A 261 1.65 8.60 -49.77
C TYR A 261 3.03 9.10 -49.35
N CYS A 262 4.01 8.87 -50.26
CA CYS A 262 5.39 9.28 -50.07
C CYS A 262 5.58 10.72 -50.54
N ASN A 263 4.93 11.68 -49.90
CA ASN A 263 4.88 13.11 -50.26
C ASN A 263 5.20 14.04 -49.07
N GLY A 264 6.00 13.55 -48.09
CA GLY A 264 6.32 14.32 -46.89
C GLY A 264 5.27 14.18 -45.78
N SER A 265 4.03 13.76 -46.05
CA SER A 265 2.96 13.60 -45.08
C SER A 265 3.26 12.51 -44.03
N ILE A 266 2.80 12.74 -42.82
CA ILE A 266 2.76 11.71 -41.73
C ILE A 266 1.32 11.31 -41.36
N ASN A 267 0.35 11.64 -42.22
CA ASN A 267 -1.06 11.31 -42.04
C ASN A 267 -1.30 9.84 -42.43
N TYR A 268 -0.79 8.94 -41.60
CA TYR A 268 -0.94 7.50 -41.79
C TYR A 268 -2.37 7.03 -41.60
N LYS A 269 -2.88 6.26 -42.57
CA LYS A 269 -4.14 5.53 -42.49
C LYS A 269 -3.85 4.08 -42.16
N LYS A 270 -4.74 3.46 -41.44
CA LYS A 270 -4.64 2.01 -41.14
C LYS A 270 -5.00 1.20 -42.38
N ALA A 271 -4.07 0.37 -42.87
CA ALA A 271 -4.30 -0.54 -44.00
C ALA A 271 -4.99 -1.84 -43.49
N GLY A 272 -4.71 -2.28 -42.30
CA GLY A 272 -5.32 -3.46 -41.69
C GLY A 272 -4.62 -3.92 -40.43
N THR A 273 -5.20 -4.97 -39.83
CA THR A 273 -4.66 -5.67 -38.66
C THR A 273 -4.32 -7.09 -39.03
N VAL A 274 -3.17 -7.57 -38.59
CA VAL A 274 -2.70 -8.96 -38.78
C VAL A 274 -2.56 -9.63 -37.42
N LYS A 275 -3.20 -10.79 -37.27
CA LYS A 275 -3.19 -11.63 -36.06
C LYS A 275 -2.63 -13.00 -36.38
N ASN A 276 -2.59 -13.89 -35.38
CA ASN A 276 -2.30 -15.33 -35.51
C ASN A 276 -0.96 -15.65 -36.18
N GLY A 277 0.10 -14.94 -35.79
CA GLY A 277 1.45 -15.28 -36.22
C GLY A 277 1.80 -14.94 -37.67
N LYS A 278 0.87 -14.44 -38.48
CA LYS A 278 1.17 -13.97 -39.83
C LYS A 278 2.09 -12.73 -39.75
N LEU A 279 3.13 -12.71 -40.61
CA LEU A 279 4.18 -11.70 -40.63
C LEU A 279 4.21 -10.91 -41.96
N SER A 280 3.09 -10.88 -42.65
CA SER A 280 2.92 -10.07 -43.87
C SER A 280 1.47 -9.68 -44.09
N MET A 281 1.28 -8.58 -44.81
CA MET A 281 -0.01 -8.11 -45.30
C MET A 281 0.11 -7.64 -46.73
N THR A 282 -0.88 -7.92 -47.55
CA THR A 282 -1.01 -7.38 -48.93
C THR A 282 -2.02 -6.25 -48.91
N HIS A 283 -1.56 -5.01 -49.20
CA HIS A 283 -2.41 -3.85 -49.43
C HIS A 283 -2.77 -3.80 -50.90
N LYS A 284 -4.03 -4.02 -51.23
CA LYS A 284 -4.56 -4.10 -52.61
C LYS A 284 -5.14 -2.77 -53.09
N ASN A 285 -5.51 -2.74 -54.38
CA ASN A 285 -6.19 -1.60 -55.05
C ASN A 285 -5.38 -0.29 -55.03
N LEU A 286 -4.09 -0.41 -55.17
CA LEU A 286 -3.17 0.74 -55.18
C LEU A 286 -2.98 1.31 -56.58
N LYS A 287 -2.87 2.65 -56.66
CA LYS A 287 -2.54 3.35 -57.93
C LYS A 287 -1.11 3.03 -58.36
N SER A 288 -0.96 2.47 -59.56
CA SER A 288 0.33 1.94 -60.10
C SER A 288 1.39 3.02 -60.36
N ASN A 289 1.01 4.30 -60.45
CA ASN A 289 1.88 5.43 -60.71
C ASN A 289 2.27 6.23 -59.47
N ARG A 290 2.08 5.66 -58.28
CA ARG A 290 2.35 6.34 -57.00
C ARG A 290 3.43 5.62 -56.21
N GLU A 291 3.94 6.33 -55.21
CA GLU A 291 4.87 5.90 -54.18
C GLU A 291 4.16 5.91 -52.82
N TYR A 292 4.34 4.85 -52.07
CA TYR A 292 3.68 4.60 -50.78
C TYR A 292 4.71 4.43 -49.72
N LYS A 293 4.40 4.83 -48.50
CA LYS A 293 5.18 4.50 -47.33
C LYS A 293 4.32 3.81 -46.26
N TYR A 294 4.95 2.92 -45.55
CA TYR A 294 4.33 2.09 -44.53
C TYR A 294 5.16 2.07 -43.28
N PHE A 295 4.49 1.83 -42.16
CA PHE A 295 5.11 1.24 -40.98
C PHE A 295 4.16 0.19 -40.36
N VAL A 296 4.72 -0.71 -39.57
CA VAL A 296 4.01 -1.77 -38.88
C VAL A 296 4.16 -1.55 -37.39
N ALA A 297 3.07 -1.57 -36.63
CA ALA A 297 3.10 -1.44 -35.19
C ALA A 297 2.67 -2.76 -34.52
N ALA A 298 3.57 -3.35 -33.74
CA ALA A 298 3.31 -4.53 -32.94
C ALA A 298 2.55 -4.13 -31.66
N TYR A 299 1.51 -4.87 -31.31
CA TYR A 299 0.75 -4.64 -30.10
C TYR A 299 0.58 -5.90 -29.26
N LYS A 300 0.37 -5.72 -27.96
CA LYS A 300 -0.11 -6.74 -27.03
C LYS A 300 -1.48 -6.36 -26.47
N MET A 301 -2.20 -7.34 -25.93
CA MET A 301 -3.43 -7.10 -25.18
C MET A 301 -3.12 -7.18 -23.68
N VAL A 302 -3.57 -6.18 -22.92
CA VAL A 302 -3.43 -6.10 -21.46
C VAL A 302 -4.79 -5.77 -20.88
N LYS A 303 -5.40 -6.69 -20.16
CA LYS A 303 -6.76 -6.54 -19.61
C LYS A 303 -7.76 -6.00 -20.64
N GLY A 304 -7.80 -6.60 -21.84
CA GLY A 304 -8.68 -6.20 -22.94
C GLY A 304 -8.26 -4.94 -23.71
N ARG A 305 -7.22 -4.20 -23.27
CA ARG A 305 -6.71 -2.98 -23.92
C ARG A 305 -5.57 -3.28 -24.87
N LYS A 306 -5.61 -2.66 -26.05
CA LYS A 306 -4.50 -2.72 -27.03
C LYS A 306 -3.39 -1.76 -26.64
N ILE A 307 -2.17 -2.26 -26.50
CA ILE A 307 -0.98 -1.47 -26.18
C ILE A 307 0.08 -1.73 -27.24
N TYR A 308 0.51 -0.69 -27.97
CA TYR A 308 1.62 -0.80 -28.90
C TYR A 308 2.95 -0.95 -28.15
N ILE A 309 3.75 -1.93 -28.55
CA ILE A 309 4.99 -2.32 -27.86
C ILE A 309 6.24 -2.13 -28.72
N ALA A 310 6.07 -2.04 -30.06
CA ALA A 310 7.15 -1.78 -31.00
C ALA A 310 6.59 -1.25 -32.29
N LYS A 311 7.43 -0.59 -33.10
CA LYS A 311 7.09 -0.21 -34.48
C LYS A 311 8.22 -0.55 -35.43
N SER A 312 7.90 -0.75 -36.71
CA SER A 312 8.94 -1.02 -37.70
C SER A 312 9.64 0.29 -38.15
N ASN A 313 10.78 0.13 -38.85
CA ASN A 313 11.27 1.18 -39.74
C ASN A 313 10.16 1.58 -40.73
N GLU A 314 10.19 2.82 -41.22
CA GLU A 314 9.39 3.21 -42.38
C GLU A 314 9.89 2.44 -43.63
N VAL A 315 8.95 2.01 -44.45
CA VAL A 315 9.17 1.28 -45.69
C VAL A 315 8.56 2.09 -46.81
N HIS A 316 9.38 2.58 -47.73
CA HIS A 316 8.97 3.37 -48.90
C HIS A 316 8.98 2.48 -50.14
N VAL A 317 7.88 2.39 -50.86
CA VAL A 317 7.74 1.47 -52.01
C VAL A 317 7.21 2.25 -53.23
N ALA A 318 7.96 2.24 -54.33
CA ALA A 318 7.54 2.73 -55.64
C ALA A 318 6.75 1.62 -56.37
N MET A 319 5.57 1.95 -56.86
CA MET A 319 4.82 1.09 -57.77
C MET A 319 5.44 1.03 -59.16
N LYS A 320 5.10 0.03 -59.95
CA LYS A 320 5.76 -0.22 -61.25
C LYS A 320 5.75 0.97 -62.24
N LYS A 321 4.66 1.76 -62.25
CA LYS A 321 4.52 2.98 -63.07
C LYS A 321 4.93 4.27 -62.38
N ALA A 322 5.43 4.22 -61.15
CA ALA A 322 5.94 5.39 -60.44
C ALA A 322 7.17 6.00 -61.13
N ARG A 323 7.49 7.25 -60.81
CA ARG A 323 8.66 7.96 -61.35
C ARG A 323 9.98 7.35 -60.87
N THR A 324 9.99 6.77 -59.68
CA THR A 324 11.16 6.13 -59.05
C THR A 324 11.06 4.61 -59.09
N THR A 325 12.11 3.94 -58.67
CA THR A 325 12.18 2.45 -58.54
C THR A 325 12.70 2.06 -57.17
N ASN A 326 12.45 0.80 -56.78
CA ASN A 326 12.88 0.24 -55.51
C ASN A 326 14.33 -0.27 -55.59
N ALA A 327 14.97 -0.38 -54.43
CA ALA A 327 16.23 -1.09 -54.31
C ALA A 327 15.97 -2.59 -54.45
N PHE A 328 16.83 -3.25 -55.22
CA PHE A 328 16.85 -4.73 -55.37
C PHE A 328 17.78 -5.39 -54.38
N SER A 329 19.02 -4.86 -54.22
CA SER A 329 20.00 -5.38 -53.27
C SER A 329 20.95 -4.30 -52.76
N ILE A 330 21.69 -4.64 -51.69
CA ILE A 330 22.77 -3.79 -51.13
C ILE A 330 24.08 -4.55 -51.20
N LYS A 331 25.07 -4.01 -51.92
CA LYS A 331 26.46 -4.43 -51.91
C LYS A 331 27.22 -3.65 -50.84
N VAL A 332 28.16 -4.31 -50.13
CA VAL A 332 29.01 -3.70 -49.11
C VAL A 332 30.47 -4.04 -49.36
N ASN A 333 31.39 -3.18 -48.97
CA ASN A 333 32.84 -3.43 -49.15
C ASN A 333 33.39 -4.49 -48.18
N ARG A 334 32.69 -4.78 -47.05
CA ARG A 334 33.04 -5.84 -46.10
C ARG A 334 31.77 -6.41 -45.47
N THR A 335 31.72 -7.73 -45.31
CA THR A 335 30.64 -8.50 -44.62
C THR A 335 30.99 -8.80 -43.18
N THR A 336 32.30 -8.76 -42.85
CA THR A 336 32.83 -8.86 -41.50
C THR A 336 33.88 -7.80 -41.27
N VAL A 337 33.77 -7.07 -40.16
CA VAL A 337 34.69 -6.00 -39.74
C VAL A 337 35.25 -6.37 -38.38
N ILE A 338 36.58 -6.42 -38.27
CA ILE A 338 37.29 -6.70 -37.01
C ILE A 338 38.00 -5.41 -36.60
N LEU A 339 37.73 -4.94 -35.34
CA LEU A 339 38.28 -3.72 -34.80
C LEU A 339 38.81 -3.92 -33.38
N LYS A 340 39.78 -3.09 -32.97
CA LYS A 340 40.11 -2.87 -31.55
C LYS A 340 39.16 -1.81 -30.96
N PRO A 341 38.93 -1.78 -29.62
CA PRO A 341 38.16 -0.69 -28.99
C PRO A 341 38.67 0.69 -29.39
N GLY A 342 37.76 1.66 -29.59
CA GLY A 342 38.09 3.03 -30.03
C GLY A 342 38.31 3.20 -31.54
N LYS A 343 38.60 2.16 -32.29
CA LYS A 343 38.86 2.25 -33.75
C LYS A 343 37.55 2.34 -34.53
N THR A 344 37.66 2.87 -35.74
CA THR A 344 36.56 3.10 -36.66
C THR A 344 36.76 2.39 -38.01
N PHE A 345 35.67 2.09 -38.68
CA PHE A 345 35.65 1.55 -40.04
C PHE A 345 34.50 2.16 -40.84
N ARG A 346 34.77 2.61 -42.06
CA ARG A 346 33.74 3.17 -42.96
C ARG A 346 33.21 2.08 -43.90
N LEU A 347 31.90 1.75 -43.72
CA LEU A 347 31.19 0.93 -44.70
C LEU A 347 30.91 1.72 -45.96
N LYS A 348 31.38 1.19 -47.07
CA LYS A 348 30.98 1.67 -48.43
C LYS A 348 29.84 0.76 -48.89
N CYS A 349 28.68 1.38 -49.21
CA CYS A 349 27.48 0.67 -49.61
C CYS A 349 27.08 1.13 -51.02
N GLN A 350 26.57 0.21 -51.83
CA GLN A 350 26.05 0.47 -53.19
C GLN A 350 24.68 -0.22 -53.31
N LEU A 351 23.64 0.53 -53.74
CA LEU A 351 22.34 -0.02 -54.09
C LEU A 351 22.32 -0.50 -55.51
N THR A 352 21.72 -1.62 -55.78
CA THR A 352 21.24 -1.99 -57.11
C THR A 352 19.73 -1.74 -57.16
N SER A 353 19.22 -1.36 -58.30
CA SER A 353 17.82 -1.02 -58.52
C SER A 353 17.03 -2.12 -59.20
N GLU A 354 15.71 -2.22 -58.95
CA GLU A 354 14.81 -3.12 -59.71
C GLU A 354 14.68 -2.69 -61.16
N ASN A 355 14.78 -1.42 -61.46
CA ASN A 355 14.78 -0.89 -62.81
C ASN A 355 15.91 0.15 -62.97
N ARG A 356 16.94 -0.19 -63.77
CA ARG A 356 18.13 0.62 -63.97
C ARG A 356 17.86 1.95 -64.75
N LYS A 357 16.73 2.02 -65.47
CA LYS A 357 16.32 3.21 -66.23
C LYS A 357 15.63 4.30 -65.33
N LYS A 358 15.33 3.94 -64.08
CA LYS A 358 14.66 4.85 -63.15
C LYS A 358 15.55 5.18 -61.95
N LYS A 359 15.38 6.44 -61.45
CA LYS A 359 16.03 6.89 -60.21
C LYS A 359 15.51 6.08 -59.00
N LEU A 360 16.42 5.69 -58.09
CA LEU A 360 16.06 5.00 -56.86
C LEU A 360 15.19 5.89 -55.97
N LEU A 361 14.15 5.31 -55.37
CA LEU A 361 13.38 5.94 -54.32
C LEU A 361 14.23 6.05 -53.06
N SER A 362 14.57 7.27 -52.63
CA SER A 362 15.37 7.55 -51.44
C SER A 362 14.78 8.69 -50.64
N HIS A 363 14.47 8.51 -49.40
CA HIS A 363 13.99 9.50 -48.44
C HIS A 363 14.46 9.17 -47.01
N PRO A 364 14.91 10.13 -46.22
CA PRO A 364 15.69 11.32 -46.58
C PRO A 364 17.11 10.93 -46.93
N SER A 365 17.51 9.66 -46.80
CA SER A 365 18.82 9.11 -47.18
C SER A 365 18.67 7.76 -47.87
N SER A 366 19.67 7.41 -48.69
CA SER A 366 19.71 6.14 -49.44
C SER A 366 19.80 4.93 -48.49
N TYR A 367 20.43 5.11 -47.33
CA TYR A 367 20.64 4.05 -46.34
C TYR A 367 20.24 4.48 -44.96
N ARG A 368 19.79 3.51 -44.16
CA ARG A 368 19.60 3.64 -42.73
C ARG A 368 20.40 2.54 -42.06
N TYR A 369 21.14 2.88 -41.00
CA TYR A 369 22.02 1.98 -40.31
C TYR A 369 21.53 1.71 -38.89
N TYR A 370 21.57 0.44 -38.43
CA TYR A 370 21.17 0.03 -37.13
C TYR A 370 22.17 -0.97 -36.53
N THR A 371 22.65 -0.75 -35.34
CA THR A 371 23.42 -1.73 -34.59
C THR A 371 22.53 -2.63 -33.78
N THR A 372 22.90 -3.91 -33.62
CA THR A 372 22.20 -4.83 -32.73
C THR A 372 22.63 -4.66 -31.27
N ASP A 373 23.81 -4.07 -31.03
CA ASP A 373 24.31 -3.76 -29.70
C ASP A 373 25.19 -2.50 -29.72
N SER A 374 24.66 -1.41 -29.21
CA SER A 374 25.34 -0.11 -29.14
C SER A 374 26.42 -0.03 -28.05
N LYS A 375 26.48 -1.01 -27.16
CA LYS A 375 27.56 -1.13 -26.17
C LYS A 375 28.84 -1.68 -26.79
N ILE A 376 28.71 -2.56 -27.78
CA ILE A 376 29.84 -3.17 -28.51
C ILE A 376 30.28 -2.26 -29.63
N ALA A 377 29.39 -1.81 -30.50
CA ALA A 377 29.71 -0.86 -31.57
C ALA A 377 28.53 0.01 -31.97
N THR A 378 28.80 1.24 -32.36
CA THR A 378 27.84 2.17 -32.93
C THR A 378 28.09 2.34 -34.42
N VAL A 379 27.09 2.86 -35.16
CA VAL A 379 27.23 3.24 -36.56
C VAL A 379 26.57 4.61 -36.79
N SER A 380 27.24 5.48 -37.50
CA SER A 380 26.71 6.79 -37.87
C SER A 380 25.79 6.69 -39.08
N GLN A 381 25.02 7.77 -39.40
CA GLN A 381 24.21 7.85 -40.58
C GLN A 381 25.02 7.81 -41.90
N ASN A 382 26.33 8.12 -41.84
CA ASN A 382 27.26 8.04 -42.95
C ASN A 382 28.00 6.69 -43.04
N GLY A 383 27.54 5.70 -42.30
CA GLY A 383 28.09 4.31 -42.33
C GLY A 383 29.43 4.16 -41.63
N VAL A 384 29.83 5.08 -40.73
CA VAL A 384 31.05 4.95 -39.95
C VAL A 384 30.74 4.12 -38.70
N ILE A 385 31.33 2.93 -38.62
CA ILE A 385 31.28 2.05 -37.46
C ILE A 385 32.36 2.49 -36.46
N ARG A 386 32.00 2.62 -35.17
CA ARG A 386 32.94 2.87 -34.05
C ARG A 386 32.84 1.72 -33.07
N ALA A 387 33.96 1.02 -32.86
CA ALA A 387 34.10 -0.03 -31.85
C ALA A 387 34.15 0.61 -30.44
N LYS A 388 33.44 0.03 -29.47
CA LYS A 388 33.40 0.52 -28.07
C LYS A 388 34.00 -0.48 -27.10
N ALA A 389 33.44 -1.69 -27.03
CA ALA A 389 33.84 -2.72 -26.09
C ALA A 389 34.05 -4.06 -26.80
N LYS A 390 34.85 -4.95 -26.21
CA LYS A 390 35.05 -6.33 -26.71
C LYS A 390 33.71 -7.05 -26.85
N GLY A 391 33.54 -7.82 -27.91
CA GLY A 391 32.33 -8.57 -28.21
C GLY A 391 32.02 -8.64 -29.70
N SER A 392 30.82 -9.13 -30.02
CA SER A 392 30.34 -9.25 -31.41
C SER A 392 28.92 -8.67 -31.52
N CYS A 393 28.71 -7.83 -32.51
CA CYS A 393 27.39 -7.32 -32.87
C CYS A 393 27.22 -7.29 -34.40
N SER A 394 26.05 -6.91 -34.87
CA SER A 394 25.77 -6.74 -36.30
C SER A 394 25.35 -5.32 -36.60
N ILE A 395 25.81 -4.79 -37.75
CA ILE A 395 25.27 -3.59 -38.36
C ILE A 395 24.32 -4.01 -39.49
N ASN A 396 23.07 -3.59 -39.39
CA ASN A 396 22.07 -3.80 -40.44
C ASN A 396 21.97 -2.51 -41.25
N ILE A 397 22.13 -2.63 -42.56
CA ILE A 397 22.01 -1.54 -43.54
C ILE A 397 20.69 -1.75 -44.27
N LEU A 398 19.79 -0.76 -44.25
CA LEU A 398 18.47 -0.84 -44.85
C LEU A 398 18.34 0.19 -45.98
N ALA A 399 17.85 -0.22 -47.15
CA ALA A 399 17.36 0.64 -48.20
C ALA A 399 15.95 1.17 -47.85
N SER A 400 15.45 2.15 -48.63
CA SER A 400 14.13 2.77 -48.40
C SER A 400 12.99 1.75 -48.37
N ASN A 401 12.98 0.74 -49.21
CA ASN A 401 11.97 -0.30 -49.28
C ASN A 401 12.18 -1.44 -48.25
N GLY A 402 13.18 -1.33 -47.34
CA GLY A 402 13.48 -2.29 -46.29
C GLY A 402 14.32 -3.51 -46.76
N VAL A 403 14.79 -3.53 -48.02
CA VAL A 403 15.85 -4.45 -48.42
C VAL A 403 17.07 -4.17 -47.53
N TYR A 404 17.67 -5.22 -46.95
CA TYR A 404 18.75 -5.05 -45.98
C TYR A 404 19.96 -5.94 -46.25
N LYS A 405 21.11 -5.51 -45.74
CA LYS A 405 22.35 -6.27 -45.67
C LYS A 405 22.87 -6.22 -44.24
N ARG A 406 23.36 -7.36 -43.75
CA ARG A 406 24.00 -7.46 -42.45
C ARG A 406 25.51 -7.51 -42.57
N VAL A 407 26.20 -6.78 -41.72
CA VAL A 407 27.64 -6.80 -41.55
C VAL A 407 27.95 -7.18 -40.11
N THR A 408 28.78 -8.21 -39.93
CA THR A 408 29.21 -8.64 -38.58
C THR A 408 30.39 -7.75 -38.13
N VAL A 409 30.31 -7.27 -36.89
CA VAL A 409 31.39 -6.50 -36.26
C VAL A 409 31.91 -7.29 -35.08
N LYS A 410 33.21 -7.60 -35.08
CA LYS A 410 33.92 -8.25 -33.99
C LYS A 410 34.90 -7.26 -33.38
N VAL A 411 34.77 -6.96 -32.11
CA VAL A 411 35.67 -6.10 -31.36
C VAL A 411 36.52 -7.01 -30.48
N LYS A 412 37.83 -7.04 -30.72
CA LYS A 412 38.83 -7.90 -30.04
C LYS A 412 39.71 -7.10 -29.09
#